data_e0e042a1cc062719de44e94495796074
#
_entry.id   e0e042a1cc062719de44e94495796074
#
_cell.length_a   1.000
_cell.length_b   1.000
_cell.length_c   1.000
_cell.angle_alpha   90.00
_cell.angle_beta   90.00
_cell.angle_gamma   90.00
#
_symmetry.space_group_name_H-M   'P 1'
#
loop_
_entity.id
_entity.type
_entity.pdbx_description
1 polymer ?
#
loop_
_entity_poly.entity_id
_entity_poly.type
_entity_poly.pdbx_seq_one_letter_code
_entity_poly.pdbx_strand_id
1 'polypeptide(L)'
;MRRLLGAVGVFLIAMAPPALSQIDFLYPDGIASGDVTPITAVLWTRRQAEIPVTVEVAADRTFSLPVFTATVTPAAERGGVVKFTASGLTPATHYFYRFTLDGTLASETGTFTTAPAEEAAADLRLAFSGDADGTHVGGRPVHSFVLLDAVAGDRPELFVFLGDTVYADSPLAPRPASTLEQYRAKYRESRSIPGLQRLLRTIPVVAIWDDHEVQNDFDRETVSPARFAAAHRAFVEAWPVGEQPDGRLYRSFRWGREVELFILDLRSYRSRQASKTRACDNPPEDRVPDLAPTLSPALRARFALLIGQFGRPVPPACLTALADSGRTLLGPAQKLWLKEGLRGSEATWKFVFSQVPMQEFFALPYDRWEGYAAERAEILDFIRANKIANVVWLSADTHAVLINDVRFSTFAPSAETGMKEVVVGPIATTPFGAEVAEAVGPLVPAAFAAFLLAAPPRGLGAECVVLDRFTYALVEVRSQTRMVTITPKDAAGRPVCRAPLMLRAAP
;
A
#
# COMPACT_ATOMS: atom_id res chain seq x y z
N MET A 1 72.99 11.16 11.89
CA MET A 1 71.75 11.15 11.09
C MET A 1 70.61 10.70 11.97
N ARG A 2 69.85 11.68 12.48
CA ARG A 2 68.65 11.44 13.32
C ARG A 2 67.44 11.44 12.41
N ARG A 3 66.63 10.38 12.41
CA ARG A 3 65.35 10.32 11.73
C ARG A 3 64.26 10.87 12.66
N LEU A 4 63.60 11.95 12.24
CA LEU A 4 62.36 12.41 12.84
C LEU A 4 61.20 11.50 12.33
N LEU A 5 60.49 10.89 13.22
CA LEU A 5 59.19 10.26 13.01
C LEU A 5 58.12 11.31 13.36
N GLY A 6 57.42 11.78 12.37
CA GLY A 6 56.22 12.64 12.55
C GLY A 6 55.01 11.75 12.82
N ALA A 7 54.39 11.90 13.96
CA ALA A 7 53.10 11.30 14.28
C ALA A 7 51.99 12.13 13.66
N VAL A 8 51.26 11.55 12.70
CA VAL A 8 50.01 12.12 12.17
C VAL A 8 48.86 11.70 13.10
N GLY A 9 48.42 12.62 13.92
CA GLY A 9 47.24 12.43 14.76
C GLY A 9 45.98 12.51 13.89
N VAL A 10 45.29 11.41 13.72
CA VAL A 10 43.94 11.39 13.12
C VAL A 10 42.94 11.83 14.20
N PHE A 11 42.47 13.07 14.09
CA PHE A 11 41.33 13.54 14.87
C PHE A 11 40.04 12.91 14.33
N LEU A 12 39.55 11.87 14.98
CA LEU A 12 38.17 11.40 14.81
C LEU A 12 37.25 12.43 15.49
N ILE A 13 36.65 13.29 14.69
CA ILE A 13 35.51 14.11 15.13
C ILE A 13 34.33 13.16 15.30
N ALA A 14 34.05 12.75 16.52
CA ALA A 14 32.81 12.08 16.89
C ALA A 14 31.69 13.11 16.71
N MET A 15 30.94 13.04 15.60
CA MET A 15 29.69 13.78 15.46
C MET A 15 28.73 13.26 16.54
N ALA A 16 28.46 14.08 17.55
CA ALA A 16 27.39 13.84 18.49
C ALA A 16 26.06 13.72 17.71
N PRO A 17 25.17 12.77 18.04
CA PRO A 17 23.85 12.73 17.42
C PRO A 17 23.15 14.09 17.66
N PRO A 18 22.36 14.59 16.68
CA PRO A 18 21.61 15.82 16.87
C PRO A 18 20.74 15.70 18.13
N ALA A 19 20.82 16.69 19.01
CA ALA A 19 19.95 16.75 20.18
C ALA A 19 18.50 16.78 19.71
N LEU A 20 17.66 15.86 20.22
CA LEU A 20 16.23 15.87 19.98
C LEU A 20 15.68 17.24 20.39
N SER A 21 14.88 17.86 19.51
CA SER A 21 14.23 19.12 19.84
C SER A 21 13.16 18.87 20.90
N GLN A 22 12.79 19.91 21.68
CA GLN A 22 11.69 19.82 22.64
C GLN A 22 10.38 19.40 21.94
N ILE A 23 10.21 19.74 20.68
CA ILE A 23 9.07 19.37 19.83
C ILE A 23 9.06 17.86 19.57
N ASP A 24 10.20 17.24 19.26
CA ASP A 24 10.30 15.79 19.01
C ASP A 24 9.93 14.98 20.27
N PHE A 25 10.23 15.52 21.44
CA PHE A 25 9.82 14.88 22.70
C PHE A 25 8.30 14.99 22.95
N LEU A 26 7.69 16.12 22.55
CA LEU A 26 6.26 16.34 22.77
C LEU A 26 5.38 15.57 21.77
N TYR A 27 5.83 15.39 20.53
CA TYR A 27 5.12 14.73 19.43
C TYR A 27 5.99 13.65 18.78
N PRO A 28 6.34 12.56 19.51
CA PRO A 28 7.39 11.63 19.10
C PRO A 28 7.09 10.88 17.80
N ASP A 29 5.81 10.70 17.47
CA ASP A 29 5.38 10.00 16.25
C ASP A 29 5.01 10.99 15.12
N GLY A 30 5.32 12.28 15.31
CA GLY A 30 4.98 13.34 14.37
C GLY A 30 3.49 13.66 14.31
N ILE A 31 3.09 14.32 13.23
CA ILE A 31 1.71 14.67 12.91
C ILE A 31 1.34 14.19 11.52
N ALA A 32 0.06 13.96 11.26
CA ALA A 32 -0.41 13.50 9.96
C ALA A 32 -1.80 14.04 9.63
N SER A 33 -2.09 14.16 8.32
CA SER A 33 -3.43 14.36 7.80
C SER A 33 -3.80 13.21 6.87
N GLY A 34 -5.08 12.90 6.74
CA GLY A 34 -5.55 11.85 5.84
C GLY A 34 -7.06 11.89 5.60
N ASP A 35 -7.53 10.96 4.80
CA ASP A 35 -8.93 10.81 4.40
C ASP A 35 -9.59 12.16 4.07
N VAL A 36 -8.91 12.97 3.25
CA VAL A 36 -9.40 14.31 2.88
C VAL A 36 -10.56 14.20 1.91
N THR A 37 -11.60 15.00 2.17
CA THR A 37 -12.76 15.18 1.30
C THR A 37 -12.86 16.64 0.87
N PRO A 38 -13.86 17.07 0.11
CA PRO A 38 -14.05 18.49 -0.21
C PRO A 38 -14.21 19.39 1.02
N ILE A 39 -14.73 18.87 2.13
CA ILE A 39 -15.15 19.66 3.30
C ILE A 39 -14.62 19.13 4.64
N THR A 40 -13.84 18.05 4.61
CA THR A 40 -13.29 17.44 5.85
C THR A 40 -11.87 16.96 5.65
N ALA A 41 -11.12 16.83 6.77
CA ALA A 41 -9.84 16.13 6.84
C ALA A 41 -9.67 15.46 8.20
N VAL A 42 -9.08 14.27 8.23
CA VAL A 42 -8.70 13.63 9.50
C VAL A 42 -7.30 14.07 9.87
N LEU A 43 -7.13 14.63 11.06
CA LEU A 43 -5.86 15.11 11.61
C LEU A 43 -5.44 14.24 12.78
N TRP A 44 -4.18 13.86 12.83
CA TRP A 44 -3.67 12.84 13.74
C TRP A 44 -2.35 13.27 14.40
N THR A 45 -2.22 12.94 15.67
CA THR A 45 -0.95 12.89 16.41
C THR A 45 -1.03 11.88 17.54
N ARG A 46 0.07 11.66 18.26
CA ARG A 46 0.12 10.85 19.48
C ARG A 46 0.92 11.54 20.57
N ARG A 47 0.41 11.42 21.81
CA ARG A 47 1.08 11.90 23.00
C ARG A 47 1.13 10.85 24.09
N GLN A 48 2.17 10.91 24.91
CA GLN A 48 2.30 9.98 26.05
C GLN A 48 1.56 10.46 27.31
N ALA A 49 1.32 11.78 27.45
CA ALA A 49 0.70 12.37 28.63
C ALA A 49 -0.77 12.71 28.39
N GLU A 50 -1.62 12.51 29.38
CA GLU A 50 -3.05 12.88 29.39
C GLU A 50 -3.23 14.40 29.61
N ILE A 51 -2.58 15.22 28.79
CA ILE A 51 -2.66 16.66 28.79
C ILE A 51 -3.50 17.09 27.57
N PRO A 52 -4.48 18.00 27.73
CA PRO A 52 -5.29 18.46 26.62
C PRO A 52 -4.44 18.96 25.44
N VAL A 53 -4.82 18.52 24.24
CA VAL A 53 -4.18 18.91 22.97
C VAL A 53 -5.22 19.63 22.14
N THR A 54 -4.87 20.81 21.66
CA THR A 54 -5.70 21.58 20.72
C THR A 54 -5.14 21.44 19.32
N VAL A 55 -5.99 21.11 18.35
CA VAL A 55 -5.69 21.20 16.93
C VAL A 55 -6.20 22.53 16.40
N GLU A 56 -5.41 23.18 15.57
CA GLU A 56 -5.77 24.39 14.84
C GLU A 56 -5.57 24.15 13.34
N VAL A 57 -6.55 24.56 12.52
CA VAL A 57 -6.48 24.56 11.05
C VAL A 57 -6.72 25.98 10.55
N ALA A 58 -5.85 26.46 9.66
CA ALA A 58 -5.95 27.80 9.10
C ALA A 58 -5.59 27.82 7.61
N ALA A 59 -6.10 28.81 6.89
CA ALA A 59 -5.72 29.06 5.51
C ALA A 59 -4.36 29.76 5.39
N ASP A 60 -3.85 30.31 6.49
CA ASP A 60 -2.55 30.99 6.56
C ASP A 60 -1.61 30.32 7.58
N ARG A 61 -0.31 30.43 7.34
CA ARG A 61 0.73 29.77 8.14
C ARG A 61 0.92 30.40 9.54
N THR A 62 0.37 31.58 9.77
CA THR A 62 0.48 32.27 11.05
C THR A 62 -0.62 31.87 12.03
N PHE A 63 -1.64 31.18 11.53
CA PHE A 63 -2.85 30.79 12.30
C PHE A 63 -3.55 32.02 12.92
N SER A 64 -3.54 33.15 12.20
CA SER A 64 -4.15 34.39 12.68
C SER A 64 -5.66 34.29 12.84
N LEU A 65 -6.30 33.49 12.01
CA LEU A 65 -7.75 33.20 12.07
C LEU A 65 -7.99 31.72 11.74
N PRO A 66 -7.92 30.82 12.73
CA PRO A 66 -8.20 29.41 12.50
C PRO A 66 -9.64 29.20 12.03
N VAL A 67 -9.80 28.39 10.96
CA VAL A 67 -11.12 27.98 10.42
C VAL A 67 -11.70 26.79 11.18
N PHE A 68 -10.85 26.03 11.87
CA PHE A 68 -11.25 24.92 12.73
C PHE A 68 -10.33 24.87 13.95
N THR A 69 -10.93 24.68 15.12
CA THR A 69 -10.23 24.47 16.39
C THR A 69 -10.99 23.46 17.24
N ALA A 70 -10.28 22.49 17.80
CA ALA A 70 -10.86 21.53 18.72
C ALA A 70 -9.83 21.06 19.74
N THR A 71 -10.29 20.68 20.93
CA THR A 71 -9.42 20.22 22.03
C THR A 71 -9.88 18.84 22.50
N VAL A 72 -8.92 17.94 22.74
CA VAL A 72 -9.17 16.63 23.33
C VAL A 72 -8.07 16.27 24.32
N THR A 73 -8.41 15.55 25.37
CA THR A 73 -7.43 14.89 26.25
C THR A 73 -7.15 13.50 25.71
N PRO A 74 -5.88 13.19 25.38
CA PRO A 74 -5.51 11.84 24.93
C PRO A 74 -5.85 10.82 26.02
N ALA A 75 -6.44 9.70 25.62
CA ALA A 75 -6.79 8.62 26.53
C ALA A 75 -5.71 7.54 26.53
N ALA A 76 -5.26 7.08 27.71
CA ALA A 76 -4.23 6.04 27.85
C ALA A 76 -4.66 4.73 27.19
N GLU A 77 -5.93 4.35 27.31
CA GLU A 77 -6.50 3.15 26.67
C GLU A 77 -6.50 3.20 25.14
N ARG A 78 -6.40 4.39 24.54
CA ARG A 78 -6.16 4.62 23.10
C ARG A 78 -4.68 4.80 22.76
N GLY A 79 -3.77 4.44 23.66
CA GLY A 79 -2.32 4.57 23.45
C GLY A 79 -1.82 6.01 23.30
N GLY A 80 -2.59 6.99 23.79
CA GLY A 80 -2.27 8.40 23.68
C GLY A 80 -2.54 9.02 22.30
N VAL A 81 -3.26 8.33 21.42
CA VAL A 81 -3.65 8.84 20.10
C VAL A 81 -4.64 9.98 20.21
N VAL A 82 -4.40 11.03 19.45
CA VAL A 82 -5.26 12.20 19.25
C VAL A 82 -5.67 12.23 17.78
N LYS A 83 -6.97 12.17 17.53
CA LYS A 83 -7.53 12.18 16.19
C LYS A 83 -8.73 13.10 16.13
N PHE A 84 -8.75 13.99 15.12
CA PHE A 84 -9.84 14.92 14.86
C PHE A 84 -10.31 14.81 13.43
N THR A 85 -11.60 14.91 13.19
CA THR A 85 -12.14 15.21 11.87
C THR A 85 -12.43 16.70 11.79
N ALA A 86 -11.54 17.46 11.17
CA ALA A 86 -11.82 18.86 10.85
C ALA A 86 -12.92 18.91 9.79
N SER A 87 -13.93 19.76 9.99
CA SER A 87 -15.10 19.87 9.13
C SER A 87 -15.42 21.34 8.85
N GLY A 88 -16.32 21.59 7.87
CA GLY A 88 -16.65 22.95 7.43
C GLY A 88 -15.54 23.59 6.61
N LEU A 89 -14.66 22.78 6.03
CA LEU A 89 -13.59 23.25 5.17
C LEU A 89 -14.12 23.63 3.77
N THR A 90 -13.37 24.43 3.06
CA THR A 90 -13.67 24.84 1.66
C THR A 90 -13.04 23.86 0.67
N PRO A 91 -13.74 23.43 -0.37
CA PRO A 91 -13.16 22.57 -1.42
C PRO A 91 -11.95 23.20 -2.12
N ALA A 92 -11.05 22.36 -2.63
CA ALA A 92 -9.84 22.73 -3.38
C ALA A 92 -8.98 23.81 -2.68
N THR A 93 -8.92 23.76 -1.35
CA THR A 93 -8.25 24.79 -0.54
C THR A 93 -7.06 24.18 0.20
N HIS A 94 -5.93 24.87 0.12
CA HIS A 94 -4.72 24.52 0.86
C HIS A 94 -4.81 25.03 2.29
N TYR A 95 -4.60 24.14 3.26
CA TYR A 95 -4.64 24.43 4.68
C TYR A 95 -3.34 24.10 5.38
N PHE A 96 -3.06 24.85 6.46
CA PHE A 96 -2.04 24.57 7.46
C PHE A 96 -2.71 24.04 8.71
N TYR A 97 -2.05 23.10 9.41
CA TYR A 97 -2.53 22.60 10.70
C TYR A 97 -1.39 22.41 11.68
N ARG A 98 -1.68 22.50 12.95
CA ARG A 98 -0.76 22.22 14.05
C ARG A 98 -1.51 21.70 15.26
N PHE A 99 -0.79 21.06 16.16
CA PHE A 99 -1.27 20.67 17.46
C PHE A 99 -0.56 21.53 18.51
N THR A 100 -1.30 22.03 19.51
CA THR A 100 -0.74 22.89 20.55
C THR A 100 -1.09 22.38 21.94
N LEU A 101 -0.25 22.70 22.91
CA LEU A 101 -0.47 22.54 24.34
C LEU A 101 -0.60 23.90 24.96
N ASP A 102 -1.70 24.14 25.67
CA ASP A 102 -1.97 25.42 26.34
C ASP A 102 -1.72 26.65 25.43
N GLY A 103 -1.92 26.49 24.12
CA GLY A 103 -1.72 27.53 23.12
C GLY A 103 -0.26 27.96 22.86
N THR A 104 0.72 27.34 23.53
CA THR A 104 2.13 27.81 23.47
C THR A 104 3.11 26.82 22.88
N LEU A 105 3.01 25.53 23.21
CA LEU A 105 3.92 24.50 22.72
C LEU A 105 3.32 23.82 21.49
N ALA A 106 3.66 24.29 20.30
CA ALA A 106 3.16 23.77 19.04
C ALA A 106 4.00 22.64 18.46
N SER A 107 3.34 21.69 17.76
CA SER A 107 4.01 20.78 16.84
C SER A 107 4.66 21.54 15.67
N GLU A 108 5.41 20.85 14.84
CA GLU A 108 5.68 21.35 13.49
C GLU A 108 4.36 21.65 12.76
N THR A 109 4.42 22.57 11.80
CA THR A 109 3.26 22.89 10.95
C THR A 109 3.12 21.84 9.85
N GLY A 110 1.97 21.21 9.79
CA GLY A 110 1.59 20.33 8.69
C GLY A 110 0.76 21.06 7.64
N THR A 111 0.57 20.40 6.50
CA THR A 111 -0.27 20.92 5.40
C THR A 111 -1.13 19.83 4.79
N PHE A 112 -2.26 20.22 4.23
CA PHE A 112 -3.08 19.39 3.35
C PHE A 112 -3.88 20.28 2.38
N THR A 113 -4.36 19.68 1.30
CA THR A 113 -5.32 20.32 0.39
C THR A 113 -6.60 19.51 0.39
N THR A 114 -7.75 20.16 0.55
CA THR A 114 -9.05 19.50 0.43
C THR A 114 -9.33 19.09 -1.00
N ALA A 115 -10.06 17.99 -1.19
CA ALA A 115 -10.49 17.59 -2.52
C ALA A 115 -11.36 18.70 -3.17
N PRO A 116 -11.35 18.83 -4.49
CA PRO A 116 -12.32 19.67 -5.22
C PRO A 116 -13.76 19.17 -5.00
N ALA A 117 -14.73 20.06 -5.16
CA ALA A 117 -16.15 19.67 -5.20
C ALA A 117 -16.39 18.62 -6.29
N GLU A 118 -17.33 17.70 -6.07
CA GLU A 118 -17.51 16.50 -6.91
C GLU A 118 -17.79 16.81 -8.38
N GLU A 119 -18.47 17.92 -8.65
CA GLU A 119 -18.81 18.41 -10.00
C GLU A 119 -17.70 19.25 -10.64
N ALA A 120 -16.69 19.64 -9.88
CA ALA A 120 -15.61 20.50 -10.37
C ALA A 120 -14.65 19.73 -11.28
N ALA A 121 -14.27 20.32 -12.41
CA ALA A 121 -13.16 19.84 -13.22
C ALA A 121 -11.85 20.15 -12.51
N ALA A 122 -11.09 19.14 -12.17
CA ALA A 122 -9.83 19.32 -11.46
C ALA A 122 -8.80 18.28 -11.89
N ASP A 123 -7.56 18.71 -12.03
CA ASP A 123 -6.43 17.81 -12.14
C ASP A 123 -6.21 17.08 -10.80
N LEU A 124 -5.57 15.91 -10.85
CA LEU A 124 -5.11 15.20 -9.67
C LEU A 124 -3.67 14.73 -9.89
N ARG A 125 -2.86 14.94 -8.89
CA ARG A 125 -1.54 14.34 -8.79
C ARG A 125 -1.48 13.53 -7.50
N LEU A 126 -1.51 12.19 -7.62
CA LEU A 126 -1.38 11.30 -6.46
C LEU A 126 -0.15 10.40 -6.62
N ALA A 127 0.37 9.92 -5.50
CA ALA A 127 1.35 8.85 -5.50
C ALA A 127 0.84 7.67 -4.68
N PHE A 128 1.31 6.46 -5.01
CA PHE A 128 1.00 5.28 -4.21
C PHE A 128 2.18 4.30 -4.18
N SER A 129 2.26 3.54 -3.12
CA SER A 129 3.12 2.37 -2.93
C SER A 129 2.69 1.64 -1.66
N GLY A 130 3.30 0.49 -1.38
CA GLY A 130 3.11 -0.31 -0.17
C GLY A 130 4.43 -0.90 0.33
N ASP A 131 4.35 -1.82 1.27
CA ASP A 131 5.40 -2.76 1.65
C ASP A 131 6.59 -2.04 2.32
N ALA A 132 6.41 -1.64 3.59
CA ALA A 132 7.37 -0.83 4.34
C ALA A 132 7.73 -1.46 5.69
N ASP A 133 8.80 -2.27 5.74
CA ASP A 133 9.33 -2.83 6.98
C ASP A 133 10.15 -1.80 7.75
N GLY A 134 9.52 -1.16 8.72
CA GLY A 134 10.14 -0.18 9.63
C GLY A 134 10.85 -0.81 10.83
N THR A 135 11.09 -2.11 10.83
CA THR A 135 11.72 -2.82 11.96
C THR A 135 13.13 -2.28 12.23
N HIS A 136 13.44 -2.07 13.53
CA HIS A 136 14.74 -1.62 13.99
C HIS A 136 15.56 -2.78 14.54
N VAL A 137 16.84 -2.83 14.18
CA VAL A 137 17.84 -3.71 14.76
C VAL A 137 18.96 -2.87 15.32
N GLY A 138 19.30 -3.08 16.60
CA GLY A 138 20.30 -2.26 17.28
C GLY A 138 19.92 -0.76 17.36
N GLY A 139 18.61 -0.44 17.41
CA GLY A 139 18.12 0.93 17.53
C GLY A 139 18.11 1.73 16.21
N ARG A 140 18.32 1.06 15.07
CA ARG A 140 18.31 1.69 13.73
C ARG A 140 17.35 0.95 12.81
N PRO A 141 16.59 1.65 11.94
CA PRO A 141 15.77 0.99 10.94
C PRO A 141 16.65 0.16 10.01
N VAL A 142 16.21 -1.06 9.72
CA VAL A 142 16.93 -1.98 8.83
C VAL A 142 16.85 -1.50 7.38
N HIS A 143 15.69 -0.98 7.00
CA HIS A 143 15.47 -0.40 5.69
C HIS A 143 15.38 1.12 5.76
N SER A 144 15.94 1.78 4.75
CA SER A 144 15.87 3.23 4.61
C SER A 144 14.59 3.63 3.87
N PHE A 145 13.79 4.52 4.44
CA PHE A 145 12.59 5.05 3.80
C PHE A 145 12.89 6.25 2.88
N VAL A 146 14.07 6.27 2.24
CA VAL A 146 14.47 7.35 1.31
C VAL A 146 13.52 7.50 0.12
N LEU A 147 12.79 6.44 -0.25
CA LEU A 147 11.77 6.51 -1.29
C LEU A 147 10.72 7.58 -0.97
N LEU A 148 10.33 7.72 0.30
CA LEU A 148 9.32 8.69 0.72
C LEU A 148 9.77 10.15 0.58
N ASP A 149 11.08 10.40 0.59
CA ASP A 149 11.62 11.73 0.28
C ASP A 149 11.46 12.06 -1.22
N ALA A 150 11.60 11.07 -2.10
CA ALA A 150 11.32 11.23 -3.53
C ALA A 150 9.83 11.46 -3.79
N VAL A 151 8.94 10.73 -3.10
CA VAL A 151 7.49 10.97 -3.14
C VAL A 151 7.17 12.40 -2.72
N ALA A 152 7.72 12.85 -1.59
CA ALA A 152 7.52 14.22 -1.11
C ALA A 152 8.06 15.28 -2.09
N GLY A 153 9.16 14.97 -2.76
CA GLY A 153 9.76 15.82 -3.81
C GLY A 153 8.85 16.02 -5.03
N ASP A 154 8.06 15.02 -5.38
CA ASP A 154 7.06 15.11 -6.45
C ASP A 154 5.82 15.91 -6.04
N ARG A 155 5.62 16.21 -4.76
CA ARG A 155 4.51 17.02 -4.22
C ARG A 155 3.13 16.57 -4.70
N PRO A 156 2.74 15.29 -4.51
CA PRO A 156 1.39 14.85 -4.81
C PRO A 156 0.39 15.51 -3.83
N GLU A 157 -0.86 15.70 -4.27
CA GLU A 157 -1.96 16.15 -3.41
C GLU A 157 -2.39 15.05 -2.43
N LEU A 158 -2.08 13.80 -2.74
CA LEU A 158 -2.51 12.63 -1.97
C LEU A 158 -1.48 11.51 -2.10
N PHE A 159 -1.20 10.80 -1.00
CA PHE A 159 -0.46 9.54 -1.01
C PHE A 159 -1.34 8.38 -0.58
N VAL A 160 -1.46 7.34 -1.40
CA VAL A 160 -2.13 6.09 -1.02
C VAL A 160 -1.08 5.11 -0.51
N PHE A 161 -1.13 4.80 0.79
CA PHE A 161 -0.29 3.77 1.39
C PHE A 161 -1.05 2.45 1.32
N LEU A 162 -0.69 1.63 0.33
CA LEU A 162 -1.48 0.49 -0.11
C LEU A 162 -1.01 -0.81 0.55
N GLY A 163 -1.20 -0.90 1.85
CA GLY A 163 -0.90 -2.09 2.64
C GLY A 163 0.56 -2.21 3.09
N ASP A 164 0.78 -3.13 3.99
CA ASP A 164 2.08 -3.41 4.63
C ASP A 164 2.74 -2.14 5.15
N THR A 165 1.93 -1.36 5.87
CA THR A 165 2.38 -0.10 6.48
C THR A 165 3.30 -0.34 7.66
N VAL A 166 3.30 -1.55 8.19
CA VAL A 166 4.26 -2.11 9.16
C VAL A 166 4.34 -3.63 8.98
N TYR A 167 5.48 -4.21 9.28
CA TYR A 167 5.69 -5.66 9.37
C TYR A 167 5.64 -6.09 10.84
N ALA A 168 4.43 -6.38 11.32
CA ALA A 168 4.24 -6.80 12.72
C ALA A 168 4.83 -8.19 13.00
N ASP A 169 5.11 -8.95 11.98
CA ASP A 169 5.71 -10.28 11.99
C ASP A 169 7.07 -10.33 11.27
N SER A 170 7.72 -9.19 11.06
CA SER A 170 9.03 -9.12 10.41
C SER A 170 9.99 -10.19 10.92
N PRO A 171 10.67 -10.93 10.03
CA PRO A 171 11.68 -11.92 10.41
C PRO A 171 12.90 -11.29 11.08
N LEU A 172 13.06 -9.97 10.97
CA LEU A 172 14.12 -9.20 11.61
C LEU A 172 13.81 -8.88 13.07
N ALA A 173 12.54 -9.02 13.48
CA ALA A 173 12.11 -8.83 14.87
C ALA A 173 12.34 -10.09 15.71
N PRO A 174 12.61 -9.98 17.02
CA PRO A 174 12.79 -11.15 17.90
C PRO A 174 11.59 -12.10 17.96
N ARG A 175 10.40 -11.58 17.72
CA ARG A 175 9.13 -12.33 17.67
C ARG A 175 8.03 -11.52 17.00
N PRO A 176 7.05 -12.17 16.36
CA PRO A 176 5.87 -11.53 15.83
C PRO A 176 5.01 -10.86 16.91
N ALA A 177 4.34 -9.74 16.56
CA ALA A 177 3.35 -9.13 17.42
C ALA A 177 2.08 -10.00 17.52
N SER A 178 1.47 -10.01 18.71
CA SER A 178 0.24 -10.78 18.97
C SER A 178 -0.72 -10.08 19.93
N THR A 179 -0.27 -9.04 20.62
CA THR A 179 -1.07 -8.22 21.55
C THR A 179 -1.18 -6.79 21.05
N LEU A 180 -2.20 -6.07 21.49
CA LEU A 180 -2.43 -4.66 21.12
C LEU A 180 -1.17 -3.80 21.38
N GLU A 181 -0.52 -3.97 22.53
CA GLU A 181 0.66 -3.17 22.86
C GLU A 181 1.87 -3.50 21.95
N GLN A 182 2.02 -4.76 21.55
CA GLN A 182 3.07 -5.14 20.60
C GLN A 182 2.80 -4.55 19.19
N TYR A 183 1.55 -4.56 18.71
CA TYR A 183 1.17 -3.90 17.46
C TYR A 183 1.40 -2.39 17.53
N ARG A 184 0.96 -1.73 18.61
CA ARG A 184 1.24 -0.30 18.86
C ARG A 184 2.73 0.00 18.85
N ALA A 185 3.56 -0.89 19.42
CA ALA A 185 5.01 -0.72 19.44
C ALA A 185 5.58 -0.73 18.01
N LYS A 186 5.09 -1.61 17.12
CA LYS A 186 5.51 -1.65 15.72
C LYS A 186 5.16 -0.37 14.97
N TYR A 187 3.97 0.20 15.19
CA TYR A 187 3.62 1.49 14.60
C TYR A 187 4.49 2.63 15.13
N ARG A 188 4.81 2.65 16.43
CA ARG A 188 5.74 3.65 17.00
C ARG A 188 7.15 3.51 16.40
N GLU A 189 7.61 2.28 16.21
CA GLU A 189 8.89 1.98 15.59
C GLU A 189 8.95 2.56 14.16
N SER A 190 7.97 2.27 13.32
CA SER A 190 7.85 2.81 11.96
C SER A 190 7.71 4.34 11.96
N ARG A 191 6.86 4.89 12.83
CA ARG A 191 6.64 6.35 12.96
C ARG A 191 7.86 7.13 13.43
N SER A 192 8.84 6.49 14.06
CA SER A 192 10.09 7.14 14.43
C SER A 192 11.01 7.43 13.24
N ILE A 193 10.69 6.92 12.03
CA ILE A 193 11.50 7.10 10.82
C ILE A 193 11.24 8.51 10.23
N PRO A 194 12.29 9.37 10.14
CA PRO A 194 12.11 10.76 9.75
C PRO A 194 11.50 10.95 8.36
N GLY A 195 11.80 10.09 7.38
CA GLY A 195 11.22 10.14 6.03
C GLY A 195 9.71 9.98 6.05
N LEU A 196 9.19 9.05 6.87
CA LEU A 196 7.75 8.84 7.02
C LEU A 196 7.09 10.05 7.70
N GLN A 197 7.68 10.58 8.78
CA GLN A 197 7.14 11.77 9.45
C GLN A 197 7.06 12.99 8.52
N ARG A 198 8.11 13.22 7.71
CA ARG A 198 8.12 14.34 6.73
C ARG A 198 7.00 14.19 5.69
N LEU A 199 6.84 12.99 5.12
CA LEU A 199 5.76 12.73 4.17
C LEU A 199 4.39 13.03 4.79
N LEU A 200 4.09 12.39 5.92
CA LEU A 200 2.76 12.43 6.56
C LEU A 200 2.37 13.81 7.08
N ARG A 201 3.36 14.64 7.43
CA ARG A 201 3.14 16.02 7.85
C ARG A 201 2.65 16.91 6.70
N THR A 202 3.11 16.65 5.47
CA THR A 202 2.92 17.59 4.34
C THR A 202 2.01 17.06 3.24
N ILE A 203 1.72 15.76 3.22
CA ILE A 203 0.89 15.11 2.21
C ILE A 203 -0.17 14.27 2.91
N PRO A 204 -1.48 14.54 2.65
CA PRO A 204 -2.54 13.71 3.19
C PRO A 204 -2.40 12.26 2.74
N VAL A 205 -2.64 11.32 3.66
CA VAL A 205 -2.54 9.90 3.37
C VAL A 205 -3.92 9.23 3.34
N VAL A 206 -4.11 8.32 2.39
CA VAL A 206 -5.14 7.29 2.45
C VAL A 206 -4.42 5.98 2.73
N ALA A 207 -4.53 5.48 3.95
CA ALA A 207 -3.91 4.22 4.35
C ALA A 207 -4.95 3.10 4.37
N ILE A 208 -4.54 1.94 3.90
CA ILE A 208 -5.24 0.66 4.07
C ILE A 208 -4.22 -0.37 4.53
N TRP A 209 -4.63 -1.38 5.24
CA TRP A 209 -3.75 -2.47 5.62
C TRP A 209 -3.67 -3.57 4.56
N ASP A 210 -2.63 -4.42 4.66
CA ASP A 210 -2.57 -5.70 4.01
C ASP A 210 -2.37 -6.80 5.06
N ASP A 211 -1.50 -7.75 4.89
CA ASP A 211 -1.40 -8.88 5.82
C ASP A 211 -0.36 -8.68 6.93
N HIS A 212 0.77 -8.06 6.66
CA HIS A 212 1.83 -7.88 7.66
C HIS A 212 1.46 -6.96 8.84
N GLU A 213 0.37 -6.21 8.74
CA GLU A 213 -0.20 -5.52 9.91
C GLU A 213 -0.74 -6.51 10.94
N VAL A 214 -1.00 -7.75 10.56
CA VAL A 214 -1.48 -8.83 11.44
C VAL A 214 -0.47 -9.97 11.47
N GLN A 215 -0.30 -10.63 10.35
CA GLN A 215 0.71 -11.64 10.03
C GLN A 215 0.64 -12.03 8.55
N ASN A 216 1.78 -12.44 7.98
CA ASN A 216 1.89 -12.88 6.58
C ASN A 216 0.73 -13.81 6.17
N ASP A 217 0.11 -13.48 5.06
CA ASP A 217 -0.96 -14.28 4.43
C ASP A 217 -2.20 -14.51 5.32
N PHE A 218 -2.50 -13.67 6.33
CA PHE A 218 -3.62 -13.96 7.23
C PHE A 218 -4.98 -13.99 6.51
N ASP A 219 -5.86 -14.79 7.06
CA ASP A 219 -7.30 -14.80 6.80
C ASP A 219 -8.07 -14.95 8.13
N ARG A 220 -9.37 -14.65 8.12
CA ARG A 220 -10.19 -14.67 9.34
C ARG A 220 -10.34 -16.04 9.99
N GLU A 221 -10.08 -17.12 9.25
CA GLU A 221 -10.17 -18.48 9.76
C GLU A 221 -8.89 -18.92 10.46
N THR A 222 -7.74 -18.34 10.10
CA THR A 222 -6.42 -18.70 10.63
C THR A 222 -5.93 -17.79 11.76
N VAL A 223 -6.50 -16.60 11.89
CA VAL A 223 -6.14 -15.63 12.95
C VAL A 223 -7.22 -15.63 14.03
N SER A 224 -6.79 -15.69 15.31
CA SER A 224 -7.74 -15.63 16.42
C SER A 224 -8.49 -14.29 16.45
N PRO A 225 -9.78 -14.26 16.85
CA PRO A 225 -10.54 -13.02 16.94
C PRO A 225 -9.87 -11.96 17.81
N ALA A 226 -9.22 -12.35 18.90
CA ALA A 226 -8.52 -11.42 19.79
C ALA A 226 -7.29 -10.78 19.10
N ARG A 227 -6.50 -11.57 18.36
CA ARG A 227 -5.35 -11.07 17.61
C ARG A 227 -5.78 -10.12 16.49
N PHE A 228 -6.80 -10.50 15.72
CA PHE A 228 -7.37 -9.64 14.70
C PHE A 228 -7.85 -8.30 15.28
N ALA A 229 -8.63 -8.33 16.36
CA ALA A 229 -9.13 -7.12 17.01
C ALA A 229 -8.00 -6.22 17.52
N ALA A 230 -6.94 -6.81 18.06
CA ALA A 230 -5.76 -6.09 18.55
C ALA A 230 -5.03 -5.38 17.39
N ALA A 231 -4.77 -6.08 16.29
CA ALA A 231 -4.11 -5.54 15.11
C ALA A 231 -4.96 -4.46 14.42
N HIS A 232 -6.25 -4.74 14.19
CA HIS A 232 -7.20 -3.78 13.61
C HIS A 232 -7.26 -2.49 14.42
N ARG A 233 -7.40 -2.60 15.75
CA ARG A 233 -7.40 -1.45 16.64
C ARG A 233 -6.10 -0.65 16.54
N ALA A 234 -4.94 -1.31 16.55
CA ALA A 234 -3.65 -0.65 16.42
C ALA A 234 -3.50 0.07 15.09
N PHE A 235 -3.97 -0.52 13.96
CA PHE A 235 -3.99 0.11 12.65
C PHE A 235 -4.84 1.38 12.67
N VAL A 236 -6.11 1.30 13.12
CA VAL A 236 -7.00 2.45 13.18
C VAL A 236 -6.46 3.54 14.11
N GLU A 237 -5.82 3.19 15.21
CA GLU A 237 -5.16 4.14 16.11
C GLU A 237 -3.94 4.81 15.46
N ALA A 238 -3.17 4.10 14.62
CA ALA A 238 -1.90 4.59 14.07
C ALA A 238 -2.06 5.51 12.86
N TRP A 239 -3.18 5.44 12.13
CA TRP A 239 -3.37 6.17 10.89
C TRP A 239 -4.47 7.23 10.98
N PRO A 240 -4.36 8.35 10.21
CA PRO A 240 -5.40 9.37 10.10
C PRO A 240 -6.53 8.88 9.18
N VAL A 241 -7.10 7.72 9.48
CA VAL A 241 -8.24 7.13 8.78
C VAL A 241 -9.53 7.46 9.49
N GLY A 242 -10.58 7.75 8.73
CA GLY A 242 -11.93 7.99 9.26
C GLY A 242 -12.53 6.71 9.84
N GLU A 243 -12.91 6.71 11.10
CA GLU A 243 -13.50 5.54 11.75
C GLU A 243 -14.93 5.33 11.23
N GLN A 244 -15.18 4.16 10.62
CA GLN A 244 -16.52 3.76 10.21
C GLN A 244 -17.27 3.12 11.38
N PRO A 245 -18.59 3.36 11.54
CA PRO A 245 -19.36 2.81 12.68
C PRO A 245 -19.36 1.27 12.74
N ASP A 246 -19.23 0.58 11.60
CA ASP A 246 -19.16 -0.87 11.50
C ASP A 246 -17.72 -1.41 11.54
N GLY A 247 -16.72 -0.54 11.70
CA GLY A 247 -15.30 -0.88 11.76
C GLY A 247 -14.69 -1.29 10.42
N ARG A 248 -15.39 -1.13 9.29
CA ARG A 248 -14.85 -1.44 7.97
C ARG A 248 -13.73 -0.48 7.59
N LEU A 249 -12.77 -0.97 6.82
CA LEU A 249 -11.66 -0.16 6.30
C LEU A 249 -11.83 0.21 4.83
N TYR A 250 -12.58 -0.57 4.05
CA TYR A 250 -12.83 -0.25 2.63
C TYR A 250 -13.74 0.98 2.51
N ARG A 251 -13.40 1.89 1.59
CA ARG A 251 -14.05 3.17 1.41
C ARG A 251 -13.74 3.79 0.04
N SER A 252 -14.45 4.85 -0.35
CA SER A 252 -14.16 5.58 -1.58
C SER A 252 -14.02 7.08 -1.34
N PHE A 253 -13.33 7.75 -2.26
CA PHE A 253 -13.11 9.19 -2.26
C PHE A 253 -13.32 9.75 -3.66
N ARG A 254 -14.01 10.89 -3.75
CA ARG A 254 -14.13 11.65 -4.98
C ARG A 254 -13.08 12.76 -5.02
N TRP A 255 -12.47 12.93 -6.20
CA TRP A 255 -11.60 14.06 -6.51
C TRP A 255 -12.15 14.79 -7.74
N GLY A 256 -12.99 15.80 -7.50
CA GLY A 256 -13.76 16.44 -8.54
C GLY A 256 -14.59 15.43 -9.35
N ARG A 257 -14.95 15.80 -10.57
CA ARG A 257 -15.65 14.89 -11.49
C ARG A 257 -14.72 13.91 -12.20
N GLU A 258 -13.38 14.07 -12.03
CA GLU A 258 -12.43 13.31 -12.84
C GLU A 258 -12.11 11.94 -12.23
N VAL A 259 -12.04 11.81 -10.92
CA VAL A 259 -11.55 10.57 -10.31
C VAL A 259 -12.41 10.13 -9.13
N GLU A 260 -12.71 8.84 -9.08
CA GLU A 260 -13.16 8.17 -7.87
C GLU A 260 -12.16 7.07 -7.50
N LEU A 261 -11.69 7.09 -6.25
CA LEU A 261 -10.78 6.14 -5.66
C LEU A 261 -11.59 5.12 -4.87
N PHE A 262 -11.48 3.84 -5.20
CA PHE A 262 -12.06 2.72 -4.46
C PHE A 262 -10.93 2.02 -3.72
N ILE A 263 -10.91 2.10 -2.39
CA ILE A 263 -9.89 1.49 -1.54
C ILE A 263 -10.46 0.18 -0.99
N LEU A 264 -9.92 -0.94 -1.40
CA LEU A 264 -10.36 -2.27 -0.99
C LEU A 264 -9.72 -2.70 0.33
N ASP A 265 -10.36 -3.60 1.03
CA ASP A 265 -9.84 -4.38 2.16
C ASP A 265 -9.91 -5.87 1.80
N LEU A 266 -8.81 -6.40 1.30
CA LEU A 266 -8.75 -7.78 0.80
C LEU A 266 -8.40 -8.80 1.88
N ARG A 267 -8.20 -8.36 3.12
CA ARG A 267 -7.75 -9.23 4.20
C ARG A 267 -8.83 -9.54 5.24
N SER A 268 -9.67 -8.54 5.60
CA SER A 268 -10.65 -8.70 6.68
C SER A 268 -11.74 -9.73 6.42
N TYR A 269 -12.04 -10.02 5.16
CA TYR A 269 -13.24 -10.79 4.77
C TYR A 269 -12.91 -12.03 3.97
N ARG A 270 -11.66 -12.27 3.64
CA ARG A 270 -11.28 -13.34 2.73
C ARG A 270 -11.42 -14.73 3.35
N SER A 271 -11.79 -15.68 2.52
CA SER A 271 -11.77 -17.09 2.82
C SER A 271 -10.34 -17.61 2.95
N ARG A 272 -10.17 -18.72 3.66
CA ARG A 272 -8.88 -19.39 3.82
C ARG A 272 -8.24 -19.70 2.47
N GLN A 273 -6.94 -19.44 2.34
CA GLN A 273 -6.18 -19.76 1.13
C GLN A 273 -6.18 -21.26 0.80
N ALA A 274 -6.21 -21.58 -0.50
CA ALA A 274 -6.17 -22.99 -0.96
C ALA A 274 -4.88 -23.71 -0.51
N SER A 275 -3.73 -23.03 -0.50
CA SER A 275 -2.46 -23.55 0.01
C SER A 275 -2.53 -24.01 1.47
N LYS A 276 -3.31 -23.33 2.31
CA LYS A 276 -3.47 -23.66 3.73
C LYS A 276 -4.42 -24.82 4.01
N THR A 277 -5.10 -25.34 2.98
CA THR A 277 -5.97 -26.53 3.09
C THR A 277 -5.24 -27.84 2.80
N ARG A 278 -3.97 -27.79 2.43
CA ARG A 278 -3.15 -28.90 1.94
C ARG A 278 -3.59 -29.51 0.60
N ALA A 279 -4.65 -29.01 -0.01
CA ALA A 279 -5.10 -29.46 -1.31
C ALA A 279 -4.07 -29.25 -2.43
N CYS A 280 -3.17 -28.29 -2.22
CA CYS A 280 -2.15 -27.88 -3.19
C CYS A 280 -0.73 -28.39 -2.86
N ASP A 281 -0.54 -29.20 -1.80
CA ASP A 281 0.78 -29.71 -1.44
C ASP A 281 1.32 -30.67 -2.52
N ASN A 282 2.57 -30.43 -2.94
CA ASN A 282 3.21 -31.23 -4.00
C ASN A 282 4.71 -31.47 -3.71
N PRO A 283 5.14 -32.68 -3.33
CA PRO A 283 4.26 -33.82 -2.97
C PRO A 283 3.51 -33.57 -1.67
N PRO A 284 2.42 -34.32 -1.42
CA PRO A 284 1.60 -34.15 -0.21
C PRO A 284 2.35 -34.30 1.11
N GLU A 285 3.42 -35.07 1.12
CA GLU A 285 4.25 -35.36 2.30
C GLU A 285 5.10 -34.13 2.71
N ASP A 286 5.55 -33.34 1.75
CA ASP A 286 6.48 -32.22 1.97
C ASP A 286 5.78 -30.99 2.56
N ARG A 287 4.45 -30.94 2.54
CA ARG A 287 3.64 -29.78 2.98
C ARG A 287 4.02 -28.49 2.28
N VAL A 288 4.52 -28.60 1.05
CA VAL A 288 4.90 -27.45 0.22
C VAL A 288 3.87 -27.30 -0.90
N PRO A 289 3.16 -26.19 -0.97
CA PRO A 289 2.18 -25.96 -2.02
C PRO A 289 2.87 -25.90 -3.40
N ASP A 290 2.14 -26.31 -4.43
CA ASP A 290 2.63 -26.16 -5.81
C ASP A 290 2.85 -24.67 -6.15
N LEU A 291 4.04 -24.34 -6.64
CA LEU A 291 4.42 -22.93 -6.87
C LEU A 291 3.66 -22.27 -8.02
N ALA A 292 3.11 -23.04 -8.97
CA ALA A 292 2.41 -22.50 -10.13
C ALA A 292 1.33 -23.46 -10.65
N PRO A 293 0.28 -23.76 -9.87
CA PRO A 293 -0.71 -24.79 -10.18
C PRO A 293 -1.54 -24.47 -11.44
N THR A 294 -1.71 -23.21 -11.77
CA THR A 294 -2.50 -22.73 -12.92
C THR A 294 -1.68 -22.56 -14.20
N LEU A 295 -0.35 -22.69 -14.09
CA LEU A 295 0.54 -22.60 -15.26
C LEU A 295 0.36 -23.84 -16.16
N SER A 296 0.25 -23.61 -17.48
CA SER A 296 0.03 -24.71 -18.43
C SER A 296 1.15 -25.75 -18.41
N PRO A 297 0.87 -27.04 -18.68
CA PRO A 297 1.88 -28.09 -18.68
C PRO A 297 3.09 -27.79 -19.58
N ALA A 298 2.86 -27.15 -20.73
CA ALA A 298 3.93 -26.78 -21.65
C ALA A 298 4.87 -25.72 -21.07
N LEU A 299 4.33 -24.74 -20.36
CA LEU A 299 5.13 -23.70 -19.67
C LEU A 299 5.83 -24.29 -18.45
N ARG A 300 5.14 -25.13 -17.65
CA ARG A 300 5.78 -25.83 -16.53
C ARG A 300 7.00 -26.64 -17.01
N ALA A 301 6.87 -27.40 -18.12
CA ALA A 301 7.98 -28.17 -18.67
C ALA A 301 9.19 -27.28 -19.07
N ARG A 302 8.95 -26.06 -19.54
CA ARG A 302 10.05 -25.10 -19.87
C ARG A 302 10.81 -24.64 -18.63
N PHE A 303 10.11 -24.42 -17.52
CA PHE A 303 10.71 -23.98 -16.27
C PHE A 303 11.21 -25.14 -15.39
N ALA A 304 10.88 -26.38 -15.69
CA ALA A 304 11.26 -27.54 -14.88
C ALA A 304 12.76 -27.73 -14.69
N LEU A 305 13.57 -27.23 -15.63
CA LEU A 305 15.05 -27.25 -15.52
C LEU A 305 15.57 -26.27 -14.45
N LEU A 306 14.82 -25.22 -14.15
CA LEU A 306 15.17 -24.22 -13.15
C LEU A 306 14.45 -24.50 -11.81
N ILE A 307 13.21 -24.97 -11.88
CA ILE A 307 12.34 -25.23 -10.74
C ILE A 307 11.89 -26.70 -10.82
N GLY A 308 12.60 -27.59 -10.15
CA GLY A 308 12.39 -29.05 -10.22
C GLY A 308 10.95 -29.49 -9.89
N GLN A 309 10.24 -28.74 -9.02
CA GLN A 309 8.84 -29.01 -8.69
C GLN A 309 7.92 -28.96 -9.93
N PHE A 310 8.21 -28.17 -10.95
CA PHE A 310 7.40 -28.05 -12.16
C PHE A 310 7.43 -29.30 -13.06
N GLY A 311 8.36 -30.21 -12.84
CA GLY A 311 8.36 -31.55 -13.46
C GLY A 311 7.31 -32.51 -12.88
N ARG A 312 6.64 -32.13 -11.77
CA ARG A 312 5.62 -32.93 -11.11
C ARG A 312 4.23 -32.51 -11.57
N PRO A 313 3.24 -33.43 -11.58
CA PRO A 313 1.85 -33.06 -11.90
C PRO A 313 1.26 -32.19 -10.79
N VAL A 314 0.40 -31.25 -11.17
CA VAL A 314 -0.38 -30.44 -10.23
C VAL A 314 -1.41 -31.32 -9.54
N PRO A 315 -1.58 -31.25 -8.20
CA PRO A 315 -2.63 -31.98 -7.51
C PRO A 315 -4.02 -31.56 -8.02
N PRO A 316 -4.88 -32.50 -8.49
CA PRO A 316 -6.22 -32.15 -9.00
C PRO A 316 -7.09 -31.41 -7.96
N ALA A 317 -6.94 -31.77 -6.67
CA ALA A 317 -7.63 -31.09 -5.58
C ALA A 317 -7.26 -29.59 -5.47
N CYS A 318 -6.05 -29.22 -5.86
CA CYS A 318 -5.63 -27.81 -5.88
C CYS A 318 -6.43 -27.00 -6.90
N LEU A 319 -6.55 -27.50 -8.14
CA LEU A 319 -7.30 -26.81 -9.19
C LEU A 319 -8.79 -26.68 -8.80
N THR A 320 -9.37 -27.72 -8.18
CA THR A 320 -10.73 -27.66 -7.64
C THR A 320 -10.87 -26.59 -6.56
N ALA A 321 -9.91 -26.52 -5.62
CA ALA A 321 -9.93 -25.52 -4.54
C ALA A 321 -9.76 -24.07 -5.06
N LEU A 322 -8.93 -23.86 -6.08
CA LEU A 322 -8.76 -22.54 -6.70
C LEU A 322 -10.00 -22.08 -7.48
N ALA A 323 -10.73 -23.00 -8.07
CA ALA A 323 -11.95 -22.75 -8.85
C ALA A 323 -13.23 -22.67 -7.99
N ASP A 324 -13.16 -22.92 -6.69
CA ASP A 324 -14.32 -22.93 -5.79
C ASP A 324 -14.99 -21.57 -5.72
N SER A 325 -16.24 -21.49 -6.20
CA SER A 325 -17.04 -20.26 -6.22
C SER A 325 -17.55 -19.81 -4.84
N GLY A 326 -17.42 -20.65 -3.82
CA GLY A 326 -17.71 -20.29 -2.42
C GLY A 326 -16.61 -19.45 -1.77
N ARG A 327 -15.44 -19.37 -2.38
CA ARG A 327 -14.31 -18.61 -1.84
C ARG A 327 -14.38 -17.13 -2.26
N THR A 328 -13.98 -16.24 -1.36
CA THR A 328 -14.05 -14.80 -1.56
C THR A 328 -12.83 -14.08 -1.00
N LEU A 329 -12.40 -13.00 -1.64
CA LEU A 329 -11.47 -11.99 -1.10
C LEU A 329 -12.23 -10.85 -0.42
N LEU A 330 -13.32 -10.40 -1.04
CA LEU A 330 -14.05 -9.20 -0.62
C LEU A 330 -15.08 -9.48 0.47
N GLY A 331 -15.58 -10.69 0.55
CA GLY A 331 -16.82 -10.97 1.27
C GLY A 331 -18.04 -10.35 0.59
N PRO A 332 -19.26 -10.77 0.96
CA PRO A 332 -20.47 -10.37 0.23
C PRO A 332 -20.79 -8.88 0.30
N ALA A 333 -20.56 -8.24 1.46
CA ALA A 333 -20.91 -6.84 1.67
C ALA A 333 -19.99 -5.89 0.87
N GLN A 334 -18.68 -6.08 0.94
CA GLN A 334 -17.72 -5.27 0.18
C GLN A 334 -17.84 -5.52 -1.32
N LYS A 335 -18.06 -6.78 -1.75
CA LYS A 335 -18.29 -7.11 -3.17
C LYS A 335 -19.51 -6.36 -3.73
N LEU A 336 -20.61 -6.35 -2.99
CA LEU A 336 -21.78 -5.58 -3.39
C LEU A 336 -21.47 -4.07 -3.44
N TRP A 337 -20.84 -3.52 -2.41
CA TRP A 337 -20.43 -2.12 -2.35
C TRP A 337 -19.54 -1.72 -3.54
N LEU A 338 -18.54 -2.55 -3.89
CA LEU A 338 -17.66 -2.27 -5.03
C LEU A 338 -18.43 -2.27 -6.36
N LYS A 339 -19.28 -3.27 -6.59
CA LYS A 339 -20.11 -3.37 -7.79
C LYS A 339 -21.06 -2.17 -7.95
N GLU A 340 -21.77 -1.83 -6.88
CA GLU A 340 -22.70 -0.69 -6.88
C GLU A 340 -21.96 0.64 -7.04
N GLY A 341 -20.84 0.80 -6.34
CA GLY A 341 -19.98 1.99 -6.45
C GLY A 341 -19.45 2.19 -7.87
N LEU A 342 -18.88 1.14 -8.47
CA LEU A 342 -18.37 1.21 -9.85
C LEU A 342 -19.49 1.51 -10.86
N ARG A 343 -20.69 0.92 -10.69
CA ARG A 343 -21.83 1.15 -11.57
C ARG A 343 -22.41 2.55 -11.41
N GLY A 344 -22.48 3.06 -10.19
CA GLY A 344 -23.02 4.38 -9.87
C GLY A 344 -22.04 5.53 -10.04
N SER A 345 -20.76 5.26 -10.22
CA SER A 345 -19.73 6.29 -10.33
C SER A 345 -19.85 7.12 -11.59
N GLU A 346 -20.06 8.41 -11.44
CA GLU A 346 -20.05 9.42 -12.51
C GLU A 346 -18.64 9.96 -12.81
N ALA A 347 -17.61 9.50 -12.07
CA ALA A 347 -16.24 9.92 -12.32
C ALA A 347 -15.76 9.48 -13.70
N THR A 348 -14.97 10.34 -14.36
CA THR A 348 -14.30 9.98 -15.61
C THR A 348 -13.46 8.71 -15.43
N TRP A 349 -12.68 8.62 -14.34
CA TRP A 349 -11.79 7.50 -14.00
C TRP A 349 -12.20 6.83 -12.68
N LYS A 350 -12.19 5.51 -12.65
CA LYS A 350 -12.39 4.67 -11.46
C LYS A 350 -11.06 3.99 -11.15
N PHE A 351 -10.37 4.47 -10.13
CA PHE A 351 -9.13 3.85 -9.65
C PHE A 351 -9.44 2.88 -8.53
N VAL A 352 -9.21 1.58 -8.77
CA VAL A 352 -9.41 0.54 -7.76
C VAL A 352 -8.07 0.19 -7.14
N PHE A 353 -7.87 0.59 -5.89
CA PHE A 353 -6.71 0.25 -5.10
C PHE A 353 -6.93 -1.11 -4.45
N SER A 354 -6.16 -2.07 -4.90
CA SER A 354 -6.20 -3.48 -4.51
C SER A 354 -4.84 -3.84 -3.92
N GLN A 355 -4.78 -4.29 -2.68
CA GLN A 355 -3.49 -4.66 -2.08
C GLN A 355 -2.75 -5.64 -2.98
N VAL A 356 -3.43 -6.68 -3.45
CA VAL A 356 -2.86 -7.71 -4.30
C VAL A 356 -3.25 -7.55 -5.77
N PRO A 357 -2.41 -8.01 -6.71
CA PRO A 357 -2.68 -7.90 -8.14
C PRO A 357 -3.93 -8.61 -8.62
N MET A 358 -4.69 -7.92 -9.52
CA MET A 358 -5.87 -8.44 -10.22
C MET A 358 -5.48 -9.38 -11.35
N GLN A 359 -4.40 -9.08 -12.10
CA GLN A 359 -3.93 -9.92 -13.20
C GLN A 359 -3.18 -11.15 -12.68
N GLU A 360 -3.37 -12.28 -13.36
CA GLU A 360 -2.69 -13.56 -13.05
C GLU A 360 -1.19 -13.47 -13.33
N PHE A 361 -0.37 -13.92 -12.38
CA PHE A 361 1.09 -14.03 -12.52
C PHE A 361 1.59 -15.49 -12.52
N PHE A 362 0.73 -16.45 -12.18
CA PHE A 362 0.98 -17.89 -12.15
C PHE A 362 2.01 -18.37 -11.10
N ALA A 363 2.68 -17.49 -10.40
CA ALA A 363 3.62 -17.85 -9.34
C ALA A 363 2.99 -17.60 -7.96
N LEU A 364 2.88 -18.64 -7.11
CA LEU A 364 2.26 -18.57 -5.78
C LEU A 364 0.89 -17.85 -5.79
N PRO A 365 -0.10 -18.35 -6.55
CA PRO A 365 -1.34 -17.62 -6.84
C PRO A 365 -2.27 -17.47 -5.63
N TYR A 366 -1.98 -18.11 -4.52
CA TYR A 366 -2.91 -18.41 -3.43
C TYR A 366 -3.40 -17.19 -2.67
N ASP A 367 -2.58 -16.15 -2.62
CA ASP A 367 -2.84 -14.93 -1.85
C ASP A 367 -3.53 -13.84 -2.67
N ARG A 368 -3.46 -13.92 -4.00
CA ARG A 368 -3.94 -12.93 -4.95
C ARG A 368 -5.29 -13.30 -5.56
N TRP A 369 -5.84 -12.42 -6.40
CA TRP A 369 -7.09 -12.65 -7.11
C TRP A 369 -7.14 -13.94 -7.91
N GLU A 370 -6.01 -14.38 -8.45
CA GLU A 370 -5.95 -15.67 -9.17
C GLU A 370 -6.20 -16.89 -8.26
N GLY A 371 -5.94 -16.76 -6.96
CA GLY A 371 -6.30 -17.77 -5.95
C GLY A 371 -7.79 -17.80 -5.61
N TYR A 372 -8.57 -16.82 -6.10
CA TYR A 372 -10.02 -16.67 -5.93
C TYR A 372 -10.67 -16.47 -7.30
N ALA A 373 -10.33 -17.33 -8.24
CA ALA A 373 -10.58 -17.18 -9.66
C ALA A 373 -12.07 -16.93 -10.01
N ALA A 374 -13.00 -17.55 -9.30
CA ALA A 374 -14.44 -17.37 -9.51
C ALA A 374 -14.89 -15.93 -9.18
N GLU A 375 -14.46 -15.36 -8.04
CA GLU A 375 -14.81 -14.00 -7.67
C GLU A 375 -14.10 -12.97 -8.57
N ARG A 376 -12.85 -13.23 -8.96
CA ARG A 376 -12.14 -12.43 -9.96
C ARG A 376 -12.94 -12.35 -11.27
N ALA A 377 -13.36 -13.50 -11.81
CA ALA A 377 -14.17 -13.56 -13.03
C ALA A 377 -15.51 -12.82 -12.85
N GLU A 378 -16.18 -12.98 -11.72
CA GLU A 378 -17.44 -12.31 -11.39
C GLU A 378 -17.30 -10.77 -11.44
N ILE A 379 -16.23 -10.22 -10.87
CA ILE A 379 -15.98 -8.75 -10.89
C ILE A 379 -15.68 -8.28 -12.31
N LEU A 380 -14.80 -8.97 -13.05
CA LEU A 380 -14.47 -8.59 -14.42
C LEU A 380 -15.69 -8.67 -15.35
N ASP A 381 -16.50 -9.74 -15.21
CA ASP A 381 -17.74 -9.89 -15.98
C ASP A 381 -18.77 -8.80 -15.62
N PHE A 382 -18.87 -8.43 -14.35
CA PHE A 382 -19.76 -7.35 -13.93
C PHE A 382 -19.35 -6.01 -14.57
N ILE A 383 -18.07 -5.66 -14.58
CA ILE A 383 -17.56 -4.43 -15.21
C ILE A 383 -17.88 -4.44 -16.69
N ARG A 384 -17.61 -5.56 -17.39
CA ARG A 384 -17.90 -5.72 -18.83
C ARG A 384 -19.39 -5.64 -19.15
N ALA A 385 -20.21 -6.40 -18.43
CA ALA A 385 -21.65 -6.50 -18.68
C ALA A 385 -22.39 -5.16 -18.47
N ASN A 386 -21.92 -4.36 -17.50
CA ASN A 386 -22.45 -3.01 -17.23
C ASN A 386 -21.74 -1.91 -18.04
N LYS A 387 -20.80 -2.26 -18.94
CA LYS A 387 -20.04 -1.32 -19.77
C LYS A 387 -19.35 -0.22 -18.97
N ILE A 388 -18.84 -0.56 -17.79
CA ILE A 388 -18.16 0.38 -16.91
C ILE A 388 -16.78 0.69 -17.52
N ALA A 389 -16.60 1.93 -17.99
CA ALA A 389 -15.39 2.37 -18.66
C ALA A 389 -14.38 3.01 -17.70
N ASN A 390 -13.12 3.11 -18.16
CA ASN A 390 -12.04 3.86 -17.51
C ASN A 390 -11.73 3.35 -16.08
N VAL A 391 -11.78 2.03 -15.90
CA VAL A 391 -11.34 1.35 -14.67
C VAL A 391 -9.85 1.05 -14.77
N VAL A 392 -9.07 1.44 -13.78
CA VAL A 392 -7.64 1.15 -13.66
C VAL A 392 -7.39 0.51 -12.29
N TRP A 393 -6.69 -0.62 -12.30
CA TRP A 393 -6.28 -1.31 -11.08
C TRP A 393 -4.90 -0.84 -10.64
N LEU A 394 -4.76 -0.53 -9.36
CA LEU A 394 -3.53 -0.03 -8.75
C LEU A 394 -3.21 -0.93 -7.55
N SER A 395 -2.07 -1.63 -7.60
CA SER A 395 -1.77 -2.74 -6.68
C SER A 395 -0.36 -2.65 -6.10
N ALA A 396 -0.11 -3.41 -5.01
CA ALA A 396 1.19 -3.52 -4.31
C ALA A 396 1.53 -4.99 -4.00
N ASP A 397 1.94 -5.35 -2.77
CA ASP A 397 2.19 -6.71 -2.22
C ASP A 397 3.30 -7.51 -2.95
N THR A 398 3.43 -7.35 -4.23
CA THR A 398 4.35 -8.18 -5.04
C THR A 398 5.81 -7.74 -4.96
N HIS A 399 6.13 -6.65 -4.25
CA HIS A 399 7.49 -6.08 -4.15
C HIS A 399 8.17 -5.85 -5.51
N ALA A 400 7.39 -5.47 -6.53
CA ALA A 400 7.82 -5.34 -7.91
C ALA A 400 7.05 -4.24 -8.64
N VAL A 401 7.56 -3.79 -9.80
CA VAL A 401 6.77 -3.01 -10.76
C VAL A 401 6.31 -3.91 -11.89
N LEU A 402 5.00 -3.87 -12.16
CA LEU A 402 4.40 -4.49 -13.33
C LEU A 402 3.38 -3.52 -13.94
N ILE A 403 3.44 -3.34 -15.25
CA ILE A 403 2.38 -2.67 -16.02
C ILE A 403 1.84 -3.67 -17.01
N ASN A 404 0.56 -4.00 -16.93
CA ASN A 404 -0.05 -5.04 -17.75
C ASN A 404 -1.53 -4.76 -18.07
N ASP A 405 -2.04 -5.45 -19.09
CA ASP A 405 -3.46 -5.58 -19.33
C ASP A 405 -4.10 -6.50 -18.29
N VAL A 406 -5.30 -6.15 -17.83
CA VAL A 406 -6.13 -7.09 -17.10
C VAL A 406 -6.92 -7.91 -18.12
N ARG A 407 -6.77 -9.25 -18.08
CA ARG A 407 -7.41 -10.18 -18.99
C ARG A 407 -8.27 -11.19 -18.24
N PHE A 408 -9.35 -11.65 -18.87
CA PHE A 408 -10.14 -12.77 -18.34
C PHE A 408 -9.33 -14.06 -18.30
N SER A 409 -8.51 -14.28 -19.31
CA SER A 409 -7.58 -15.38 -19.42
C SER A 409 -6.28 -14.86 -20.04
N THR A 410 -5.20 -14.99 -19.32
CA THR A 410 -3.91 -14.40 -19.68
C THR A 410 -3.39 -14.86 -21.03
N PHE A 411 -3.62 -16.12 -21.41
CA PHE A 411 -3.11 -16.71 -22.63
C PHE A 411 -4.06 -16.66 -23.82
N ALA A 412 -5.26 -16.09 -23.65
CA ALA A 412 -6.22 -15.92 -24.73
C ALA A 412 -6.24 -14.44 -25.17
N PRO A 413 -5.68 -14.10 -26.34
CA PRO A 413 -5.62 -12.70 -26.82
C PRO A 413 -7.00 -12.03 -26.96
N SER A 414 -8.06 -12.80 -27.19
CA SER A 414 -9.45 -12.33 -27.30
C SER A 414 -10.12 -12.04 -25.95
N ALA A 415 -9.42 -12.28 -24.83
CA ALA A 415 -9.96 -12.16 -23.47
C ALA A 415 -9.59 -10.83 -22.78
N GLU A 416 -9.28 -9.79 -23.57
CA GLU A 416 -8.98 -8.46 -23.04
C GLU A 416 -10.21 -7.81 -22.45
N THR A 417 -10.02 -7.12 -21.32
CA THR A 417 -11.06 -6.35 -20.63
C THR A 417 -11.05 -4.87 -21.01
N GLY A 418 -9.99 -4.39 -21.64
CA GLY A 418 -9.71 -2.96 -21.86
C GLY A 418 -9.20 -2.22 -20.63
N MET A 419 -9.04 -2.92 -19.50
CA MET A 419 -8.49 -2.36 -18.25
C MET A 419 -6.98 -2.55 -18.18
N LYS A 420 -6.32 -1.62 -17.51
CA LYS A 420 -4.88 -1.72 -17.15
C LYS A 420 -4.71 -1.94 -15.66
N GLU A 421 -3.60 -2.55 -15.31
CA GLU A 421 -3.12 -2.64 -13.94
C GLU A 421 -1.69 -2.12 -13.85
N VAL A 422 -1.43 -1.41 -12.76
CA VAL A 422 -0.08 -1.00 -12.35
C VAL A 422 0.17 -1.53 -10.94
N VAL A 423 1.11 -2.45 -10.82
CA VAL A 423 1.63 -2.93 -9.55
C VAL A 423 2.90 -2.16 -9.22
N VAL A 424 3.06 -1.74 -7.97
CA VAL A 424 4.25 -0.99 -7.54
C VAL A 424 4.58 -1.25 -6.08
N GLY A 425 5.85 -1.31 -5.76
CA GLY A 425 6.44 -1.57 -4.44
C GLY A 425 7.84 -2.18 -4.61
N PRO A 426 8.51 -2.46 -3.52
CA PRO A 426 8.20 -2.06 -2.16
C PRO A 426 8.70 -0.64 -1.85
N ILE A 427 8.18 -0.03 -0.76
CA ILE A 427 8.77 1.20 -0.20
C ILE A 427 10.10 0.89 0.46
N ALA A 428 10.14 -0.14 1.30
CA ALA A 428 11.30 -0.46 2.13
C ALA A 428 11.22 -1.90 2.69
N THR A 429 11.31 -2.90 1.83
CA THR A 429 11.48 -4.31 2.19
C THR A 429 12.19 -5.04 1.05
N THR A 430 12.41 -6.35 1.16
CA THR A 430 13.13 -7.12 0.14
C THR A 430 12.40 -7.06 -1.21
N PRO A 431 13.02 -6.62 -2.32
CA PRO A 431 12.41 -6.68 -3.64
C PRO A 431 12.18 -8.12 -4.09
N PHE A 432 11.09 -8.35 -4.84
CA PHE A 432 10.64 -9.67 -5.30
C PHE A 432 11.73 -10.50 -5.99
N GLY A 433 12.58 -9.88 -6.81
CA GLY A 433 13.67 -10.60 -7.48
C GLY A 433 14.69 -11.20 -6.51
N ALA A 434 14.95 -10.56 -5.38
CA ALA A 434 15.83 -11.09 -4.33
C ALA A 434 15.16 -12.24 -3.58
N GLU A 435 13.88 -12.13 -3.24
CA GLU A 435 13.10 -13.20 -2.60
C GLU A 435 13.05 -14.46 -3.47
N VAL A 436 12.76 -14.30 -4.77
CA VAL A 436 12.75 -15.41 -5.71
C VAL A 436 14.15 -16.03 -5.85
N ALA A 437 15.21 -15.21 -5.91
CA ALA A 437 16.58 -15.71 -5.99
C ALA A 437 16.97 -16.55 -4.76
N GLU A 438 16.56 -16.13 -3.59
CA GLU A 438 16.78 -16.86 -2.33
C GLU A 438 15.97 -18.16 -2.29
N ALA A 439 14.69 -18.12 -2.67
CA ALA A 439 13.78 -19.26 -2.55
C ALA A 439 14.05 -20.37 -3.58
N VAL A 440 14.33 -20.01 -4.82
CA VAL A 440 14.39 -20.99 -5.95
C VAL A 440 15.64 -20.87 -6.84
N GLY A 441 16.55 -19.97 -6.50
CA GLY A 441 17.86 -19.85 -7.14
C GLY A 441 18.04 -18.58 -8.00
N PRO A 442 19.30 -18.14 -8.16
CA PRO A 442 19.64 -16.80 -8.69
C PRO A 442 19.33 -16.60 -10.19
N LEU A 443 19.09 -17.66 -10.95
CA LEU A 443 18.73 -17.55 -12.37
C LEU A 443 17.24 -17.36 -12.63
N VAL A 444 16.39 -17.69 -11.62
CA VAL A 444 14.94 -17.69 -11.77
C VAL A 444 14.36 -16.29 -11.95
N PRO A 445 14.79 -15.22 -11.23
CA PRO A 445 14.24 -13.87 -11.41
C PRO A 445 14.34 -13.37 -12.85
N ALA A 446 15.48 -13.58 -13.52
CA ALA A 446 15.65 -13.15 -14.91
C ALA A 446 14.76 -13.96 -15.89
N ALA A 447 14.64 -15.28 -15.67
CA ALA A 447 13.76 -16.13 -16.46
C ALA A 447 12.27 -15.76 -16.24
N PHE A 448 11.89 -15.43 -15.01
CA PHE A 448 10.54 -15.00 -14.66
C PHE A 448 10.22 -13.61 -15.28
N ALA A 449 11.14 -12.66 -15.21
CA ALA A 449 10.98 -11.36 -15.86
C ALA A 449 10.79 -11.50 -17.37
N ALA A 450 11.58 -12.38 -18.01
CA ALA A 450 11.44 -12.67 -19.43
C ALA A 450 10.09 -13.32 -19.78
N PHE A 451 9.55 -14.16 -18.90
CA PHE A 451 8.20 -14.71 -19.04
C PHE A 451 7.13 -13.63 -18.91
N LEU A 452 7.23 -12.75 -17.92
CA LEU A 452 6.28 -11.66 -17.73
C LEU A 452 6.24 -10.70 -18.93
N LEU A 453 7.40 -10.40 -19.55
CA LEU A 453 7.51 -9.52 -20.72
C LEU A 453 7.07 -10.19 -22.03
N ALA A 454 7.21 -11.51 -22.13
CA ALA A 454 6.89 -12.22 -23.38
C ALA A 454 5.38 -12.12 -23.68
N ALA A 455 5.06 -11.87 -24.95
CA ALA A 455 3.66 -11.79 -25.39
C ALA A 455 2.93 -13.14 -25.25
N PRO A 456 1.61 -13.15 -24.97
CA PRO A 456 0.81 -14.37 -25.01
C PRO A 456 0.90 -15.10 -26.36
N PRO A 457 0.85 -16.44 -26.41
CA PRO A 457 0.68 -17.35 -25.27
C PRO A 457 1.98 -17.78 -24.57
N ARG A 458 3.11 -17.12 -24.85
CA ARG A 458 4.43 -17.48 -24.30
C ARG A 458 4.74 -16.84 -22.94
N GLY A 459 3.99 -15.83 -22.57
CA GLY A 459 4.11 -15.07 -21.32
C GLY A 459 2.94 -14.16 -21.08
N LEU A 460 3.10 -13.23 -20.14
CA LEU A 460 2.04 -12.32 -19.68
C LEU A 460 1.81 -11.14 -20.64
N GLY A 461 2.86 -10.67 -21.35
CA GLY A 461 2.80 -9.48 -22.18
C GLY A 461 2.83 -8.17 -21.40
N ALA A 462 3.48 -8.15 -20.23
CA ALA A 462 3.65 -6.93 -19.45
C ALA A 462 4.46 -5.88 -20.20
N GLU A 463 4.05 -4.62 -20.11
CA GLU A 463 4.73 -3.48 -20.74
C GLU A 463 5.98 -3.04 -19.97
N CYS A 464 5.98 -3.28 -18.68
CA CYS A 464 7.11 -2.99 -17.78
C CYS A 464 7.21 -4.07 -16.71
N VAL A 465 8.45 -4.48 -16.40
CA VAL A 465 8.77 -5.41 -15.30
C VAL A 465 10.04 -4.92 -14.63
N VAL A 466 9.97 -4.64 -13.32
CA VAL A 466 11.13 -4.29 -12.47
C VAL A 466 11.02 -5.05 -11.16
N LEU A 467 12.02 -5.87 -10.84
CA LEU A 467 11.97 -6.83 -9.73
C LEU A 467 13.03 -6.58 -8.65
N ASP A 468 13.84 -5.51 -8.78
CA ASP A 468 15.14 -5.41 -8.07
C ASP A 468 15.32 -4.13 -7.23
N ARG A 469 14.28 -3.31 -7.05
CA ARG A 469 14.44 -2.02 -6.38
C ARG A 469 13.17 -1.51 -5.71
N PHE A 470 13.34 -0.54 -4.82
CA PHE A 470 12.26 0.21 -4.18
C PHE A 470 11.60 1.16 -5.17
N THR A 471 10.26 1.19 -5.18
CA THR A 471 9.51 1.97 -6.15
C THR A 471 8.20 2.53 -5.59
N TYR A 472 7.74 3.62 -6.18
CA TYR A 472 6.39 4.18 -6.06
C TYR A 472 5.86 4.56 -7.45
N ALA A 473 4.59 4.75 -7.60
CA ALA A 473 4.05 5.34 -8.83
C ALA A 473 3.50 6.74 -8.58
N LEU A 474 3.81 7.64 -9.51
CA LEU A 474 3.17 8.95 -9.62
C LEU A 474 2.06 8.83 -10.67
N VAL A 475 0.83 9.20 -10.28
CA VAL A 475 -0.37 9.21 -11.14
C VAL A 475 -0.78 10.66 -11.36
N GLU A 476 -0.84 11.09 -12.60
CA GLU A 476 -1.25 12.43 -12.99
C GLU A 476 -2.50 12.37 -13.88
N VAL A 477 -3.57 12.96 -13.41
CA VAL A 477 -4.84 13.08 -14.16
C VAL A 477 -4.98 14.51 -14.64
N ARG A 478 -5.23 14.68 -15.94
CA ARG A 478 -5.45 15.99 -16.58
C ARG A 478 -6.87 16.12 -17.02
N SER A 479 -7.63 16.98 -16.37
CA SER A 479 -9.06 17.19 -16.58
C SER A 479 -9.37 17.65 -18.01
N GLN A 480 -8.59 18.60 -18.54
CA GLN A 480 -8.81 19.16 -19.88
C GLN A 480 -8.66 18.14 -21.02
N THR A 481 -7.69 17.24 -20.90
CA THR A 481 -7.40 16.22 -21.93
C THR A 481 -8.05 14.88 -21.63
N ARG A 482 -8.59 14.71 -20.43
CA ARG A 482 -9.12 13.45 -19.89
C ARG A 482 -8.09 12.31 -19.95
N MET A 483 -6.81 12.66 -19.74
CA MET A 483 -5.70 11.72 -19.77
C MET A 483 -5.22 11.39 -18.36
N VAL A 484 -4.76 10.17 -18.18
CA VAL A 484 -4.01 9.68 -17.03
C VAL A 484 -2.63 9.29 -17.49
N THR A 485 -1.61 9.73 -16.75
CA THR A 485 -0.22 9.28 -16.89
C THR A 485 0.21 8.63 -15.59
N ILE A 486 0.69 7.38 -15.66
CA ILE A 486 1.20 6.65 -14.48
C ILE A 486 2.67 6.35 -14.70
N THR A 487 3.51 6.86 -13.82
CA THR A 487 4.96 6.75 -13.91
C THR A 487 5.51 6.05 -12.67
N PRO A 488 5.88 4.78 -12.75
CA PRO A 488 6.66 4.13 -11.69
C PRO A 488 8.06 4.75 -11.60
N LYS A 489 8.51 5.05 -10.37
CA LYS A 489 9.76 5.77 -10.09
C LYS A 489 10.56 5.11 -8.97
N ASP A 490 11.88 5.27 -9.01
CA ASP A 490 12.82 4.81 -7.97
C ASP A 490 12.99 5.84 -6.83
N ALA A 491 13.81 5.49 -5.85
CA ALA A 491 14.13 6.36 -4.70
C ALA A 491 14.89 7.66 -5.07
N ALA A 492 15.38 7.78 -6.30
CA ALA A 492 15.95 9.01 -6.83
C ALA A 492 14.92 9.83 -7.62
N GLY A 493 13.65 9.44 -7.62
CA GLY A 493 12.58 10.08 -8.38
C GLY A 493 12.65 9.85 -9.89
N ARG A 494 13.46 8.90 -10.37
CA ARG A 494 13.65 8.61 -11.79
C ARG A 494 12.66 7.55 -12.26
N PRO A 495 12.05 7.69 -13.46
CA PRO A 495 11.24 6.64 -14.06
C PRO A 495 12.02 5.33 -14.18
N VAL A 496 11.38 4.20 -13.86
CA VAL A 496 11.99 2.85 -13.94
C VAL A 496 11.51 2.06 -15.14
N CYS A 497 10.41 2.45 -15.77
CA CYS A 497 9.93 1.90 -17.03
C CYS A 497 10.45 2.71 -18.21
N ARG A 498 10.53 2.09 -19.40
CA ARG A 498 10.96 2.76 -20.63
C ARG A 498 10.09 3.96 -21.00
N ALA A 499 8.78 3.87 -20.71
CA ALA A 499 7.81 4.93 -20.90
C ALA A 499 6.77 4.85 -19.77
N PRO A 500 6.13 5.97 -19.40
CA PRO A 500 4.98 5.94 -18.52
C PRO A 500 3.78 5.28 -19.22
N LEU A 501 2.86 4.72 -18.42
CA LEU A 501 1.56 4.31 -18.92
C LEU A 501 0.71 5.56 -19.18
N MET A 502 0.22 5.71 -20.40
CA MET A 502 -0.66 6.82 -20.78
C MET A 502 -2.02 6.28 -21.24
N LEU A 503 -3.08 6.73 -20.57
CA LEU A 503 -4.45 6.32 -20.86
C LEU A 503 -5.30 7.55 -21.21
N ARG A 504 -6.15 7.39 -22.21
CA ARG A 504 -7.18 8.39 -22.56
C ARG A 504 -8.55 7.84 -22.19
N ALA A 505 -9.34 8.64 -21.49
CA ALA A 505 -10.69 8.22 -21.14
C ALA A 505 -11.52 7.92 -22.40
N ALA A 506 -12.25 6.82 -22.35
CA ALA A 506 -13.30 6.56 -23.31
C ALA A 506 -14.39 7.67 -23.23
N PRO A 507 -15.09 7.92 -24.32
CA PRO A 507 -16.16 8.92 -24.39
C PRO A 507 -17.23 8.72 -23.32
#